data_656f67e61f16b0a4ef755a3f1cefbd75
#
_entry.id   656f67e61f16b0a4ef755a3f1cefbd75
#
_cell.length_a   1.000
_cell.length_b   1.000
_cell.length_c   1.000
_cell.angle_alpha   90.00
_cell.angle_beta   90.00
_cell.angle_gamma   90.00
#
_symmetry.space_group_name_H-M   'P 1'
#
loop_
_entity.id
_entity.type
_entity.pdbx_description
1 polymer ?
#
loop_
_entity_poly.entity_id
_entity_poly.type
_entity_poly.pdbx_seq_one_letter_code
_entity_poly.pdbx_strand_id
1 'polypeptide(L)'
;LIFQTAENIKNVGHSFFRCINRKIKGRRLEFGVLSILLIFAVTYFSYGAFQNHSYGWGDMYVHHSWIYGLKEGTIFSEGVYPEAMHCFIYCMDVLFEIPVYSSLMFLGEIHVTALLVAVYCLLREVMKSKYTVYVILAAFLTLDVVCVDEIYGISRLQYTIPQEFGLYTQFLCVLYLIRFLSTDKHSLALSEQSKEKKRERRDDLFLFMTALAASLAIHFYVTIMAFFLCGSFAVWKLSGIFRKENF
;
A
#
# COMPACT_ATOMS: atom_id res chain seq x y z
N LEU A 1 4.99 -20.28 29.73
CA LEU A 1 4.35 -19.89 28.45
C LEU A 1 4.75 -18.47 28.03
N ILE A 2 4.60 -17.43 28.88
CA ILE A 2 4.90 -16.03 28.57
C ILE A 2 6.39 -15.82 28.21
N PHE A 3 7.33 -16.43 28.94
CA PHE A 3 8.77 -16.33 28.65
C PHE A 3 9.14 -16.99 27.31
N GLN A 4 8.55 -18.12 26.99
CA GLN A 4 8.77 -18.81 25.71
C GLN A 4 8.23 -18.03 24.53
N THR A 5 7.11 -17.30 24.72
CA THR A 5 6.54 -16.43 23.69
C THR A 5 7.41 -15.19 23.44
N ALA A 6 7.97 -14.58 24.50
CA ALA A 6 8.88 -13.45 24.39
C ALA A 6 10.19 -13.82 23.69
N GLU A 7 10.75 -15.00 23.99
CA GLU A 7 11.96 -15.50 23.33
C GLU A 7 11.73 -15.84 21.87
N ASN A 8 10.57 -16.40 21.52
CA ASN A 8 10.16 -16.64 20.13
C ASN A 8 9.99 -15.31 19.35
N ILE A 9 9.36 -14.30 19.94
CA ILE A 9 9.22 -12.96 19.33
C ILE A 9 10.59 -12.33 19.09
N LYS A 10 11.51 -12.42 20.06
CA LYS A 10 12.88 -11.92 19.94
C LYS A 10 13.66 -12.63 18.82
N ASN A 11 13.53 -13.96 18.72
CA ASN A 11 14.17 -14.75 17.68
C ASN A 11 13.61 -14.48 16.28
N VAL A 12 12.30 -14.29 16.15
CA VAL A 12 11.65 -13.85 14.90
C VAL A 12 12.13 -12.46 14.51
N GLY A 13 12.20 -11.51 15.46
CA GLY A 13 12.75 -10.19 15.24
C GLY A 13 14.19 -10.22 14.74
N HIS A 14 15.07 -10.96 15.40
CA HIS A 14 16.47 -11.09 14.99
C HIS A 14 16.65 -11.77 13.62
N SER A 15 15.81 -12.74 13.28
CA SER A 15 15.80 -13.39 11.96
C SER A 15 15.35 -12.42 10.87
N PHE A 16 14.30 -11.65 11.14
CA PHE A 16 13.77 -10.62 10.25
C PHE A 16 14.81 -9.53 9.98
N PHE A 17 15.44 -8.97 11.02
CA PHE A 17 16.50 -7.96 10.88
C PHE A 17 17.72 -8.49 10.11
N ARG A 18 18.12 -9.73 10.33
CA ARG A 18 19.21 -10.37 9.54
C ARG A 18 18.86 -10.53 8.07
N CYS A 19 17.63 -10.92 7.76
CA CYS A 19 17.15 -11.04 6.39
C CYS A 19 17.12 -9.68 5.68
N ILE A 20 16.58 -8.65 6.34
CA ILE A 20 16.58 -7.26 5.86
C ILE A 20 17.99 -6.78 5.61
N ASN A 21 18.89 -6.92 6.58
CA ASN A 21 20.27 -6.43 6.48
C ASN A 21 21.03 -7.12 5.34
N ARG A 22 20.78 -8.41 5.08
CA ARG A 22 21.36 -9.13 3.94
C ARG A 22 20.85 -8.59 2.60
N LYS A 23 19.54 -8.28 2.49
CA LYS A 23 18.95 -7.68 1.28
C LYS A 23 19.44 -6.26 1.04
N ILE A 24 19.58 -5.46 2.11
CA ILE A 24 20.06 -4.07 2.03
C ILE A 24 21.54 -4.02 1.66
N LYS A 25 22.38 -4.96 2.14
CA LYS A 25 23.84 -4.92 1.97
C LYS A 25 24.29 -4.85 0.50
N GLY A 26 23.53 -5.49 -0.41
CA GLY A 26 23.77 -5.42 -1.86
C GLY A 26 23.13 -4.23 -2.60
N ARG A 27 22.30 -3.42 -1.89
CA ARG A 27 21.46 -2.38 -2.49
C ARG A 27 21.43 -1.11 -1.66
N ARG A 28 22.54 -0.78 -0.98
CA ARG A 28 22.60 0.34 -0.02
C ARG A 28 22.18 1.67 -0.63
N LEU A 29 22.64 1.95 -1.87
CA LEU A 29 22.30 3.19 -2.56
C LEU A 29 20.81 3.26 -2.92
N GLU A 30 20.25 2.17 -3.43
CA GLU A 30 18.82 2.07 -3.77
C GLU A 30 17.94 2.33 -2.54
N PHE A 31 18.23 1.67 -1.42
CA PHE A 31 17.50 1.89 -0.17
C PHE A 31 17.78 3.25 0.48
N GLY A 32 19.01 3.78 0.33
CA GLY A 32 19.34 5.12 0.79
C GLY A 32 18.50 6.18 0.08
N VAL A 33 18.42 6.12 -1.24
CA VAL A 33 17.59 7.05 -2.03
C VAL A 33 16.10 6.88 -1.70
N LEU A 34 15.63 5.64 -1.57
CA LEU A 34 14.24 5.39 -1.16
C LEU A 34 13.94 5.99 0.22
N SER A 35 14.84 5.82 1.18
CA SER A 35 14.65 6.38 2.53
C SER A 35 14.61 7.91 2.50
N ILE A 36 15.48 8.56 1.74
CA ILE A 36 15.47 10.02 1.57
C ILE A 36 14.15 10.47 0.94
N LEU A 37 13.68 9.77 -0.10
CA LEU A 37 12.40 10.05 -0.75
C LEU A 37 11.23 9.94 0.24
N LEU A 38 11.19 8.88 1.05
CA LEU A 38 10.13 8.68 2.02
C LEU A 38 10.15 9.76 3.12
N ILE A 39 11.35 10.12 3.63
CA ILE A 39 11.49 11.20 4.62
C ILE A 39 11.02 12.52 4.01
N PHE A 40 11.43 12.82 2.78
CA PHE A 40 11.01 14.03 2.08
C PHE A 40 9.48 14.03 1.89
N ALA A 41 8.86 12.92 1.46
CA ALA A 41 7.42 12.81 1.28
C ALA A 41 6.66 13.04 2.60
N VAL A 42 7.09 12.40 3.68
CA VAL A 42 6.50 12.63 5.02
C VAL A 42 6.58 14.11 5.38
N THR A 43 7.75 14.75 5.26
CA THR A 43 7.91 16.15 5.61
C THR A 43 7.06 17.07 4.72
N TYR A 44 7.02 16.80 3.42
CA TYR A 44 6.28 17.61 2.45
C TYR A 44 4.76 17.54 2.69
N PHE A 45 4.21 16.32 2.86
CA PHE A 45 2.77 16.14 3.03
C PHE A 45 2.27 16.48 4.46
N SER A 46 3.14 16.47 5.48
CA SER A 46 2.77 16.91 6.83
C SER A 46 2.85 18.43 7.01
N TYR A 47 3.54 19.12 6.10
CA TYR A 47 3.77 20.57 6.25
C TYR A 47 2.46 21.35 6.38
N GLY A 48 1.44 21.07 5.56
CA GLY A 48 0.15 21.72 5.61
C GLY A 48 -0.57 21.53 6.94
N ALA A 49 -0.52 20.31 7.51
CA ALA A 49 -1.13 20.01 8.80
C ALA A 49 -0.45 20.78 9.94
N PHE A 50 0.88 20.84 9.95
CA PHE A 50 1.64 21.62 10.93
C PHE A 50 1.46 23.11 10.78
N GLN A 51 1.39 23.63 9.54
CA GLN A 51 1.24 25.04 9.27
C GLN A 51 -0.15 25.56 9.64
N ASN A 52 -1.18 24.82 9.31
CA ASN A 52 -2.57 25.26 9.43
C ASN A 52 -3.25 24.71 10.69
N HIS A 53 -2.62 23.78 11.41
CA HIS A 53 -3.22 23.05 12.53
C HIS A 53 -4.60 22.47 12.17
N SER A 54 -4.75 21.99 10.94
CA SER A 54 -6.00 21.49 10.39
C SER A 54 -5.78 20.31 9.48
N TYR A 55 -6.77 19.42 9.39
CA TYR A 55 -6.79 18.28 8.48
C TYR A 55 -7.31 18.64 7.06
N GLY A 56 -7.46 19.92 6.77
CA GLY A 56 -8.00 20.40 5.49
C GLY A 56 -9.47 20.76 5.57
N TRP A 57 -10.17 20.66 4.47
CA TRP A 57 -11.55 21.12 4.28
C TRP A 57 -12.31 20.20 3.32
N GLY A 58 -13.56 20.54 3.00
CA GLY A 58 -14.41 19.75 2.11
C GLY A 58 -14.81 18.42 2.73
N ASP A 59 -14.60 17.33 2.00
CA ASP A 59 -15.01 15.96 2.39
C ASP A 59 -14.45 15.49 3.74
N MET A 60 -13.35 16.08 4.20
CA MET A 60 -12.76 15.73 5.49
C MET A 60 -13.72 15.92 6.66
N TYR A 61 -14.56 16.94 6.62
CA TYR A 61 -15.57 17.19 7.66
C TYR A 61 -16.67 16.14 7.65
N VAL A 62 -17.06 15.67 6.47
CA VAL A 62 -18.05 14.60 6.32
C VAL A 62 -17.50 13.30 6.92
N HIS A 63 -16.28 12.90 6.55
CA HIS A 63 -15.64 11.72 7.10
C HIS A 63 -15.42 11.82 8.61
N HIS A 64 -15.10 13.01 9.11
CA HIS A 64 -15.00 13.25 10.55
C HIS A 64 -16.35 13.00 11.25
N SER A 65 -17.46 13.50 10.70
CA SER A 65 -18.80 13.28 11.27
C SER A 65 -19.19 11.80 11.25
N TRP A 66 -18.85 11.04 10.21
CA TRP A 66 -19.12 9.61 10.12
C TRP A 66 -18.35 8.80 11.17
N ILE A 67 -17.10 9.17 11.46
CA ILE A 67 -16.33 8.53 12.54
C ILE A 67 -16.99 8.80 13.91
N TYR A 68 -17.53 9.99 14.13
CA TYR A 68 -18.33 10.26 15.34
C TYR A 68 -19.62 9.46 15.37
N GLY A 69 -20.28 9.24 14.24
CA GLY A 69 -21.42 8.34 14.14
C GLY A 69 -21.10 6.92 14.60
N LEU A 70 -19.90 6.40 14.28
CA LEU A 70 -19.44 5.10 14.80
C LEU A 70 -19.31 5.09 16.32
N LYS A 71 -18.87 6.19 16.95
CA LYS A 71 -18.82 6.33 18.42
C LYS A 71 -20.21 6.27 19.07
N GLU A 72 -21.22 6.74 18.35
CA GLU A 72 -22.64 6.69 18.79
C GLU A 72 -23.33 5.37 18.42
N GLY A 73 -22.59 4.41 17.85
CA GLY A 73 -23.11 3.09 17.46
C GLY A 73 -23.83 3.09 16.11
N THR A 74 -23.71 4.15 15.33
CA THR A 74 -24.32 4.24 14.00
C THR A 74 -23.31 3.85 12.93
N ILE A 75 -23.58 2.76 12.22
CA ILE A 75 -22.84 2.32 11.04
C ILE A 75 -23.59 2.86 9.82
N PHE A 76 -22.82 3.33 8.82
CA PHE A 76 -23.38 3.90 7.59
C PHE A 76 -24.29 5.13 7.82
N SER A 77 -23.73 6.16 8.47
CA SER A 77 -24.47 7.35 8.90
C SER A 77 -25.26 8.05 7.80
N GLU A 78 -24.82 7.99 6.54
CA GLU A 78 -25.48 8.64 5.41
C GLU A 78 -25.65 7.73 4.18
N GLY A 79 -25.77 6.44 4.39
CA GLY A 79 -25.94 5.44 3.33
C GLY A 79 -24.82 4.41 3.29
N VAL A 80 -24.94 3.46 2.37
CA VAL A 80 -23.96 2.37 2.24
C VAL A 80 -22.67 2.89 1.64
N TYR A 81 -21.63 3.00 2.46
CA TYR A 81 -20.29 3.42 2.07
C TYR A 81 -19.25 2.48 2.68
N PRO A 82 -18.15 2.12 1.99
CA PRO A 82 -17.09 1.31 2.59
C PRO A 82 -16.41 2.07 3.75
N GLU A 83 -16.47 1.50 4.95
CA GLU A 83 -16.09 2.21 6.18
C GLU A 83 -14.76 1.77 6.81
N ALA A 84 -13.94 0.99 6.12
CA ALA A 84 -12.73 0.47 6.75
C ALA A 84 -11.77 1.56 7.24
N MET A 85 -11.64 2.69 6.53
CA MET A 85 -10.85 3.83 7.00
C MET A 85 -11.45 4.44 8.27
N HIS A 86 -12.76 4.66 8.31
CA HIS A 86 -13.46 5.22 9.46
C HIS A 86 -13.34 4.30 10.67
N CYS A 87 -13.56 3.00 10.48
CA CYS A 87 -13.37 1.99 11.51
C CYS A 87 -11.92 1.94 12.01
N PHE A 88 -10.94 2.08 11.11
CA PHE A 88 -9.53 2.13 11.49
C PHE A 88 -9.24 3.33 12.39
N ILE A 89 -9.71 4.54 12.02
CA ILE A 89 -9.52 5.75 12.81
C ILE A 89 -10.27 5.65 14.15
N TYR A 90 -11.48 5.10 14.13
CA TYR A 90 -12.24 4.82 15.36
C TYR A 90 -11.48 3.87 16.30
N CYS A 91 -10.88 2.81 15.77
CA CYS A 91 -10.04 1.91 16.56
C CYS A 91 -8.78 2.61 17.11
N MET A 92 -8.17 3.51 16.35
CA MET A 92 -7.03 4.31 16.84
C MET A 92 -7.42 5.18 18.03
N ASP A 93 -8.60 5.79 17.98
CA ASP A 93 -9.12 6.61 19.07
C ASP A 93 -9.46 5.76 20.32
N VAL A 94 -10.15 4.64 20.15
CA VAL A 94 -10.61 3.81 21.27
C VAL A 94 -9.48 3.00 21.92
N LEU A 95 -8.56 2.46 21.12
CA LEU A 95 -7.53 1.54 21.62
C LEU A 95 -6.24 2.25 22.05
N PHE A 96 -5.93 3.37 21.39
CA PHE A 96 -4.66 4.08 21.59
C PHE A 96 -4.84 5.52 22.06
N GLU A 97 -6.08 5.95 22.29
CA GLU A 97 -6.40 7.31 22.73
C GLU A 97 -5.89 8.41 21.77
N ILE A 98 -5.77 8.07 20.47
CA ILE A 98 -5.36 9.01 19.45
C ILE A 98 -6.61 9.74 18.93
N PRO A 99 -6.76 11.04 19.17
CA PRO A 99 -7.97 11.77 18.77
C PRO A 99 -8.25 11.64 17.28
N VAL A 100 -9.53 11.51 16.91
CA VAL A 100 -9.98 11.45 15.51
C VAL A 100 -9.41 12.59 14.68
N TYR A 101 -9.42 13.79 15.24
CA TYR A 101 -8.87 14.99 14.60
C TYR A 101 -7.38 14.83 14.25
N SER A 102 -6.58 14.33 15.19
CA SER A 102 -5.15 14.08 14.98
C SER A 102 -4.92 12.99 13.93
N SER A 103 -5.72 11.92 13.96
CA SER A 103 -5.64 10.87 12.94
C SER A 103 -5.94 11.42 11.54
N LEU A 104 -6.98 12.22 11.39
CA LEU A 104 -7.30 12.86 10.12
C LEU A 104 -6.22 13.84 9.64
N MET A 105 -5.52 14.51 10.57
CA MET A 105 -4.41 15.40 10.23
C MET A 105 -3.18 14.66 9.69
N PHE A 106 -2.82 13.53 10.29
CA PHE A 106 -1.49 12.92 10.11
C PHE A 106 -1.47 11.56 9.42
N LEU A 107 -2.62 10.95 9.13
CA LEU A 107 -2.63 9.71 8.36
C LEU A 107 -2.26 9.90 6.87
N GLY A 108 -2.35 11.14 6.37
CA GLY A 108 -1.96 11.50 5.01
C GLY A 108 -0.53 11.08 4.70
N GLU A 109 0.42 11.37 5.57
CA GLU A 109 1.84 11.02 5.40
C GLU A 109 2.05 9.50 5.39
N ILE A 110 1.29 8.79 6.21
CA ILE A 110 1.40 7.34 6.33
C ILE A 110 0.91 6.67 5.05
N HIS A 111 -0.25 7.05 4.53
CA HIS A 111 -0.77 6.42 3.31
C HIS A 111 0.03 6.82 2.07
N VAL A 112 0.56 8.04 1.97
CA VAL A 112 1.48 8.41 0.88
C VAL A 112 2.77 7.60 0.95
N THR A 113 3.31 7.40 2.15
CA THR A 113 4.49 6.55 2.35
C THR A 113 4.19 5.11 1.90
N ALA A 114 3.04 4.56 2.30
CA ALA A 114 2.59 3.23 1.88
C ALA A 114 2.40 3.16 0.35
N LEU A 115 1.85 4.20 -0.27
CA LEU A 115 1.71 4.30 -1.72
C LEU A 115 3.07 4.26 -2.43
N LEU A 116 4.02 5.08 -2.02
CA LEU A 116 5.37 5.11 -2.61
C LEU A 116 6.08 3.76 -2.46
N VAL A 117 5.96 3.10 -1.31
CA VAL A 117 6.52 1.76 -1.10
C VAL A 117 5.82 0.72 -1.97
N ALA A 118 4.50 0.75 -2.10
CA ALA A 118 3.75 -0.18 -2.94
C ALA A 118 4.12 -0.02 -4.42
N VAL A 119 4.20 1.22 -4.91
CA VAL A 119 4.65 1.54 -6.28
C VAL A 119 6.10 1.09 -6.48
N TYR A 120 6.99 1.36 -5.53
CA TYR A 120 8.37 0.86 -5.58
C TYR A 120 8.42 -0.67 -5.70
N CYS A 121 7.71 -1.38 -4.85
CA CYS A 121 7.68 -2.84 -4.87
C CYS A 121 7.16 -3.38 -6.22
N LEU A 122 6.09 -2.80 -6.74
CA LEU A 122 5.53 -3.19 -8.04
C LEU A 122 6.50 -2.92 -9.18
N LEU A 123 7.01 -1.69 -9.29
CA LEU A 123 7.94 -1.34 -10.36
C LEU A 123 9.25 -2.14 -10.26
N ARG A 124 9.70 -2.43 -9.05
CA ARG A 124 10.88 -3.26 -8.82
C ARG A 124 10.67 -4.71 -9.27
N GLU A 125 9.47 -5.23 -9.10
CA GLU A 125 9.10 -6.58 -9.57
C GLU A 125 9.05 -6.63 -11.11
N VAL A 126 8.48 -5.60 -11.75
CA VAL A 126 8.32 -5.53 -13.19
C VAL A 126 9.65 -5.23 -13.90
N MET A 127 10.35 -4.20 -13.48
CA MET A 127 11.59 -3.72 -14.13
C MET A 127 12.81 -4.54 -13.74
N LYS A 128 12.81 -5.17 -12.56
CA LYS A 128 13.95 -5.94 -11.99
C LYS A 128 15.25 -5.15 -11.97
N SER A 129 15.17 -3.81 -11.95
CA SER A 129 16.29 -2.89 -12.05
C SER A 129 16.58 -2.16 -10.74
N LYS A 130 17.85 -1.98 -10.39
CA LYS A 130 18.27 -1.14 -9.27
C LYS A 130 17.97 0.34 -9.46
N TYR A 131 17.67 0.76 -10.69
CA TYR A 131 17.35 2.14 -11.04
C TYR A 131 15.88 2.50 -10.84
N THR A 132 15.02 1.55 -10.46
CA THR A 132 13.58 1.77 -10.22
C THR A 132 13.31 2.93 -9.26
N VAL A 133 14.11 3.06 -8.21
CA VAL A 133 13.95 4.12 -7.21
C VAL A 133 14.13 5.52 -7.80
N TYR A 134 15.00 5.69 -8.81
CA TYR A 134 15.21 6.98 -9.47
C TYR A 134 14.02 7.36 -10.37
N VAL A 135 13.37 6.37 -10.98
CA VAL A 135 12.14 6.60 -11.76
C VAL A 135 11.02 7.11 -10.84
N ILE A 136 10.88 6.50 -9.66
CA ILE A 136 9.88 6.92 -8.67
C ILE A 136 10.21 8.31 -8.13
N LEU A 137 11.47 8.58 -7.80
CA LEU A 137 11.91 9.89 -7.37
C LEU A 137 11.61 10.96 -8.41
N ALA A 138 11.95 10.71 -9.68
CA ALA A 138 11.69 11.64 -10.77
C ALA A 138 10.18 11.86 -10.96
N ALA A 139 9.38 10.80 -10.95
CA ALA A 139 7.92 10.89 -11.06
C ALA A 139 7.33 11.67 -9.88
N PHE A 140 7.75 11.37 -8.66
CA PHE A 140 7.30 12.08 -7.47
C PHE A 140 7.63 13.57 -7.53
N LEU A 141 8.89 13.93 -7.80
CA LEU A 141 9.29 15.33 -7.88
C LEU A 141 8.58 16.08 -9.02
N THR A 142 8.34 15.42 -10.14
CA THR A 142 7.64 16.07 -11.27
C THR A 142 6.17 16.26 -10.97
N LEU A 143 5.49 15.23 -10.50
CA LEU A 143 4.05 15.23 -10.35
C LEU A 143 3.61 15.91 -9.05
N ASP A 144 4.31 15.67 -7.95
CA ASP A 144 3.91 16.13 -6.61
C ASP A 144 4.48 17.51 -6.24
N VAL A 145 5.61 17.89 -6.81
CA VAL A 145 6.30 19.13 -6.44
C VAL A 145 6.22 20.18 -7.54
N VAL A 146 6.41 19.78 -8.82
CA VAL A 146 6.45 20.73 -9.93
C VAL A 146 5.06 20.94 -10.56
N CYS A 147 4.28 19.86 -10.70
CA CYS A 147 2.96 19.89 -11.34
C CYS A 147 1.83 19.95 -10.29
N VAL A 148 2.02 20.67 -9.21
CA VAL A 148 0.96 20.91 -8.21
C VAL A 148 -0.12 21.75 -8.87
N ASP A 149 -1.17 21.09 -9.35
CA ASP A 149 -2.31 21.79 -9.92
C ASP A 149 -3.52 21.72 -8.99
N GLU A 150 -4.29 22.78 -8.97
CA GLU A 150 -5.31 23.08 -7.96
C GLU A 150 -6.55 22.18 -8.04
N ILE A 151 -6.79 21.46 -9.14
CA ILE A 151 -8.14 20.93 -9.39
C ILE A 151 -8.34 19.49 -8.89
N TYR A 152 -7.38 18.61 -9.01
CA TYR A 152 -7.39 17.23 -8.51
C TYR A 152 -5.96 16.70 -8.37
N GLY A 153 -5.08 17.64 -8.16
CA GLY A 153 -3.65 17.35 -8.13
C GLY A 153 -3.28 16.49 -6.92
N ILE A 154 -2.11 16.17 -6.95
CA ILE A 154 -1.34 15.39 -5.98
C ILE A 154 -1.40 16.02 -4.58
N SER A 155 -1.69 17.33 -4.46
CA SER A 155 -2.03 17.98 -3.20
C SER A 155 -3.16 17.27 -2.44
N ARG A 156 -4.07 16.59 -3.15
CA ARG A 156 -5.12 15.78 -2.54
C ARG A 156 -4.57 14.56 -1.79
N LEU A 157 -3.42 14.02 -2.15
CA LEU A 157 -2.80 12.90 -1.47
C LEU A 157 -2.48 13.17 0.01
N GLN A 158 -2.37 14.42 0.42
CA GLN A 158 -2.20 14.78 1.83
C GLN A 158 -3.45 14.55 2.69
N TYR A 159 -4.64 14.47 2.07
CA TYR A 159 -5.88 14.34 2.81
C TYR A 159 -6.17 12.89 3.19
N THR A 160 -6.58 12.68 4.44
CA THR A 160 -7.00 11.38 4.93
C THR A 160 -8.47 11.14 4.56
N ILE A 161 -8.70 10.84 3.29
CA ILE A 161 -10.01 10.42 2.80
C ILE A 161 -9.93 9.01 2.23
N PRO A 162 -11.03 8.23 2.20
CA PRO A 162 -10.99 6.80 1.93
C PRO A 162 -10.35 6.43 0.60
N GLN A 163 -10.56 7.22 -0.44
CA GLN A 163 -9.97 6.97 -1.74
C GLN A 163 -8.45 7.04 -1.69
N GLU A 164 -7.90 8.12 -1.15
CA GLU A 164 -6.46 8.36 -1.04
C GLU A 164 -5.82 7.39 -0.03
N PHE A 165 -6.49 7.15 1.09
CA PHE A 165 -6.07 6.16 2.07
C PHE A 165 -5.92 4.76 1.48
N GLY A 166 -6.77 4.38 0.53
CA GLY A 166 -6.76 3.07 -0.12
C GLY A 166 -5.84 2.93 -1.33
N LEU A 167 -5.30 4.01 -1.91
CA LEU A 167 -4.58 3.96 -3.19
C LEU A 167 -3.46 2.93 -3.27
N TYR A 168 -2.72 2.70 -2.19
CA TYR A 168 -1.63 1.72 -2.19
C TYR A 168 -2.09 0.28 -2.40
N THR A 169 -3.33 -0.05 -2.03
CA THR A 169 -3.85 -1.42 -2.11
C THR A 169 -3.99 -1.91 -3.54
N GLN A 170 -4.35 -1.04 -4.49
CA GLN A 170 -4.45 -1.41 -5.92
C GLN A 170 -3.10 -1.86 -6.49
N PHE A 171 -2.00 -1.22 -6.10
CA PHE A 171 -0.65 -1.59 -6.53
C PHE A 171 -0.20 -2.91 -5.89
N LEU A 172 -0.60 -3.16 -4.64
CA LEU A 172 -0.37 -4.45 -3.98
C LEU A 172 -1.16 -5.58 -4.66
N CYS A 173 -2.41 -5.35 -5.10
CA CYS A 173 -3.17 -6.32 -5.88
C CYS A 173 -2.40 -6.73 -7.14
N VAL A 174 -1.92 -5.76 -7.93
CA VAL A 174 -1.16 -6.03 -9.15
C VAL A 174 0.15 -6.76 -8.84
N LEU A 175 0.88 -6.32 -7.83
CA LEU A 175 2.15 -6.93 -7.40
C LEU A 175 1.97 -8.43 -7.10
N TYR A 176 1.02 -8.77 -6.25
CA TYR A 176 0.83 -10.16 -5.83
C TYR A 176 0.18 -11.01 -6.91
N LEU A 177 -0.66 -10.43 -7.79
CA LEU A 177 -1.14 -11.11 -8.99
C LEU A 177 0.01 -11.45 -9.94
N ILE A 178 0.94 -10.51 -10.19
CA ILE A 178 2.13 -10.74 -11.01
C ILE A 178 2.94 -11.90 -10.44
N ARG A 179 3.24 -11.90 -9.16
CA ARG A 179 4.01 -12.96 -8.49
C ARG A 179 3.30 -14.31 -8.59
N PHE A 180 2.02 -14.35 -8.24
CA PHE A 180 1.20 -15.56 -8.32
C PHE A 180 1.19 -16.17 -9.73
N LEU A 181 1.05 -15.34 -10.78
CA LEU A 181 0.99 -15.79 -12.17
C LEU A 181 2.38 -16.07 -12.77
N SER A 182 3.44 -15.51 -12.21
CA SER A 182 4.81 -15.71 -12.71
C SER A 182 5.47 -16.98 -12.18
N THR A 183 4.93 -17.59 -11.14
CA THR A 183 5.42 -18.86 -10.60
C THR A 183 5.02 -20.01 -11.54
N ASP A 184 5.99 -20.49 -12.31
CA ASP A 184 5.78 -21.52 -13.34
C ASP A 184 5.23 -22.83 -12.78
N LYS A 185 4.13 -23.31 -13.37
CA LYS A 185 3.53 -24.60 -13.04
C LYS A 185 4.46 -25.78 -13.38
N HIS A 186 5.30 -25.66 -14.41
CA HIS A 186 6.20 -26.71 -14.88
C HIS A 186 7.39 -26.98 -13.96
N SER A 187 7.84 -26.01 -13.16
CA SER A 187 8.95 -26.21 -12.22
C SER A 187 8.54 -26.92 -10.92
N LEU A 188 7.27 -27.35 -10.83
CA LEU A 188 6.64 -27.90 -9.62
C LEU A 188 6.81 -29.44 -9.48
N ALA A 189 7.64 -30.09 -10.28
CA ALA A 189 7.85 -31.54 -10.23
C ALA A 189 8.98 -31.93 -9.26
N LEU A 190 8.59 -32.59 -8.18
CA LEU A 190 9.38 -33.62 -7.41
C LEU A 190 10.60 -33.24 -6.55
N SER A 191 10.88 -31.96 -6.23
CA SER A 191 11.96 -31.61 -5.31
C SER A 191 11.46 -30.82 -4.07
N GLU A 192 12.29 -30.75 -3.00
CA GLU A 192 11.99 -29.90 -1.83
C GLU A 192 11.80 -28.41 -2.22
N GLN A 193 12.53 -27.91 -3.20
CA GLN A 193 12.31 -26.60 -3.84
C GLN A 193 10.90 -26.44 -4.40
N SER A 194 10.24 -27.53 -4.78
CA SER A 194 8.85 -27.52 -5.24
C SER A 194 7.86 -27.19 -4.11
N LYS A 195 8.12 -27.64 -2.89
CA LYS A 195 7.26 -27.36 -1.73
C LYS A 195 7.34 -25.88 -1.34
N GLU A 196 8.53 -25.30 -1.35
CA GLU A 196 8.77 -23.90 -1.05
C GLU A 196 8.08 -22.98 -2.08
N LYS A 197 8.27 -23.25 -3.38
CA LYS A 197 7.58 -22.52 -4.45
C LYS A 197 6.05 -22.63 -4.39
N LYS A 198 5.50 -23.79 -4.03
CA LYS A 198 4.06 -23.95 -3.81
C LYS A 198 3.56 -23.12 -2.65
N ARG A 199 4.34 -23.03 -1.58
CA ARG A 199 4.03 -22.19 -0.42
C ARG A 199 4.07 -20.72 -0.80
N GLU A 200 5.14 -20.24 -1.44
CA GLU A 200 5.26 -18.87 -1.92
C GLU A 200 4.06 -18.47 -2.81
N ARG A 201 3.71 -19.33 -3.77
CA ARG A 201 2.56 -19.10 -4.64
C ARG A 201 1.23 -19.00 -3.90
N ARG A 202 1.01 -19.85 -2.89
CA ARG A 202 -0.19 -19.79 -2.04
C ARG A 202 -0.20 -18.51 -1.21
N ASP A 203 0.94 -18.11 -0.70
CA ASP A 203 1.09 -16.90 0.10
C ASP A 203 0.85 -15.65 -0.76
N ASP A 204 1.34 -15.62 -2.02
CA ASP A 204 1.05 -14.55 -2.98
C ASP A 204 -0.44 -14.47 -3.34
N LEU A 205 -1.11 -15.62 -3.53
CA LEU A 205 -2.56 -15.65 -3.74
C LEU A 205 -3.33 -15.10 -2.53
N PHE A 206 -2.93 -15.51 -1.33
CA PHE A 206 -3.55 -15.04 -0.10
C PHE A 206 -3.37 -13.52 0.05
N LEU A 207 -2.17 -13.01 -0.21
CA LEU A 207 -1.88 -11.57 -0.15
C LEU A 207 -2.64 -10.78 -1.23
N PHE A 208 -2.77 -11.34 -2.43
CA PHE A 208 -3.63 -10.76 -3.48
C PHE A 208 -5.09 -10.63 -3.02
N MET A 209 -5.67 -11.71 -2.50
CA MET A 209 -7.05 -11.71 -2.01
C MET A 209 -7.23 -10.75 -0.83
N THR A 210 -6.25 -10.67 0.06
CA THR A 210 -6.27 -9.74 1.19
C THR A 210 -6.21 -8.28 0.73
N ALA A 211 -5.33 -7.97 -0.23
CA ALA A 211 -5.22 -6.62 -0.79
C ALA A 211 -6.50 -6.20 -1.53
N LEU A 212 -7.11 -7.14 -2.27
CA LEU A 212 -8.37 -6.91 -2.97
C LEU A 212 -9.53 -6.68 -1.98
N ALA A 213 -9.64 -7.50 -0.94
CA ALA A 213 -10.63 -7.34 0.12
C ALA A 213 -10.43 -6.00 0.85
N ALA A 214 -9.19 -5.63 1.15
CA ALA A 214 -8.88 -4.33 1.76
C ALA A 214 -9.29 -3.17 0.84
N SER A 215 -9.00 -3.24 -0.46
CA SER A 215 -9.42 -2.19 -1.40
C SER A 215 -10.94 -2.01 -1.41
N LEU A 216 -11.70 -3.10 -1.41
CA LEU A 216 -13.16 -3.07 -1.39
C LEU A 216 -13.71 -2.49 -0.08
N ALA A 217 -13.11 -2.87 1.04
CA ALA A 217 -13.52 -2.39 2.36
C ALA A 217 -13.20 -0.90 2.58
N ILE A 218 -12.16 -0.37 1.91
CA ILE A 218 -11.75 1.03 2.06
C ILE A 218 -12.55 1.94 1.11
N HIS A 219 -12.57 1.61 -0.20
CA HIS A 219 -13.26 2.46 -1.17
C HIS A 219 -13.51 1.71 -2.50
N PHE A 220 -14.74 1.77 -3.00
CA PHE A 220 -15.12 1.06 -4.23
C PHE A 220 -14.34 1.54 -5.47
N TYR A 221 -14.00 2.82 -5.57
CA TYR A 221 -13.21 3.35 -6.68
C TYR A 221 -11.82 2.70 -6.76
N VAL A 222 -11.15 2.55 -5.61
CA VAL A 222 -9.83 1.87 -5.53
C VAL A 222 -9.95 0.42 -6.02
N THR A 223 -11.04 -0.25 -5.67
CA THR A 223 -11.31 -1.61 -6.13
C THR A 223 -11.50 -1.69 -7.64
N ILE A 224 -12.28 -0.76 -8.21
CA ILE A 224 -12.48 -0.69 -9.66
C ILE A 224 -11.14 -0.49 -10.38
N MET A 225 -10.31 0.43 -9.88
CA MET A 225 -8.97 0.65 -10.44
C MET A 225 -8.08 -0.59 -10.30
N ALA A 226 -8.15 -1.30 -9.16
CA ALA A 226 -7.44 -2.56 -8.98
C ALA A 226 -7.88 -3.62 -9.99
N PHE A 227 -9.18 -3.75 -10.27
CA PHE A 227 -9.70 -4.65 -11.30
C PHE A 227 -9.20 -4.29 -12.70
N PHE A 228 -9.22 -3.02 -13.07
CA PHE A 228 -8.71 -2.58 -14.37
C PHE A 228 -7.20 -2.87 -14.53
N LEU A 229 -6.41 -2.56 -13.52
CA LEU A 229 -4.97 -2.83 -13.53
C LEU A 229 -4.66 -4.34 -13.59
N CYS A 230 -5.32 -5.13 -12.75
CA CYS A 230 -5.17 -6.58 -12.74
C CYS A 230 -5.65 -7.22 -14.04
N GLY A 231 -6.80 -6.77 -14.58
CA GLY A 231 -7.35 -7.23 -15.84
C GLY A 231 -6.45 -6.91 -17.01
N SER A 232 -5.92 -5.70 -17.10
CA SER A 232 -4.96 -5.30 -18.14
C SER A 232 -3.70 -6.17 -18.13
N PHE A 233 -3.17 -6.46 -16.95
CA PHE A 233 -2.02 -7.36 -16.80
C PHE A 233 -2.36 -8.80 -17.21
N ALA A 234 -3.53 -9.32 -16.81
CA ALA A 234 -3.97 -10.66 -17.19
C ALA A 234 -4.13 -10.80 -18.71
N VAL A 235 -4.76 -9.82 -19.36
CA VAL A 235 -4.92 -9.78 -20.83
C VAL A 235 -3.55 -9.73 -21.52
N TRP A 236 -2.63 -8.88 -21.04
CA TRP A 236 -1.27 -8.80 -21.57
C TRP A 236 -0.55 -10.15 -21.48
N LYS A 237 -0.66 -10.84 -20.36
CA LYS A 237 -0.04 -12.16 -20.18
C LYS A 237 -0.66 -13.23 -21.06
N LEU A 238 -1.99 -13.24 -21.22
CA LEU A 238 -2.70 -14.16 -22.11
C LEU A 238 -2.30 -13.93 -23.58
N SER A 239 -2.21 -12.67 -24.02
CA SER A 239 -1.76 -12.36 -25.38
C SER A 239 -0.36 -12.86 -25.70
N GLY A 240 0.53 -12.87 -24.68
CA GLY A 240 1.87 -13.45 -24.81
C GLY A 240 1.88 -14.98 -24.98
N ILE A 241 0.91 -15.69 -24.40
CA ILE A 241 0.75 -17.13 -24.57
C ILE A 241 0.29 -17.44 -26.01
N PHE A 242 -0.72 -16.73 -26.49
CA PHE A 242 -1.21 -16.91 -27.87
C PHE A 242 -0.17 -16.57 -28.96
N ARG A 243 0.76 -15.65 -28.70
CA ARG A 243 1.85 -15.35 -29.64
C ARG A 243 2.92 -16.46 -29.67
N LYS A 244 3.16 -17.18 -28.59
CA LYS A 244 4.20 -18.26 -28.54
C LYS A 244 3.73 -19.57 -29.18
N GLU A 245 2.44 -19.81 -29.33
CA GLU A 245 1.90 -21.02 -29.93
C GLU A 245 1.76 -20.94 -31.48
N ASN A 246 2.01 -19.77 -32.07
CA ASN A 246 1.85 -19.52 -33.51
C ASN A 246 3.18 -19.32 -34.26
N PHE A 247 4.34 -19.71 -33.66
CA PHE A 247 5.63 -19.72 -34.37
C PHE A 247 6.41 -21.00 -34.07
#